data_37696b132c1dcf837bbc126059e25245
#
_entry.id   37696b132c1dcf837bbc126059e25245
#
_cell.length_a   1.000
_cell.length_b   1.000
_cell.length_c   1.000
_cell.angle_alpha   90.00
_cell.angle_beta   90.00
_cell.angle_gamma   90.00
#
_symmetry.space_group_name_H-M   'P 1'
#
loop_
_entity.id
_entity.type
_entity.pdbx_description
1 polymer ?
#
loop_
_entity_poly.entity_id
_entity_poly.type
_entity_poly.pdbx_seq_one_letter_code
_entity_poly.pdbx_strand_id
1 'polypeptide(L)'
;MPRSARVRTLLLGLLGAVALVAVPLTQTASATPEQSYETSVFNNTNVQRVKYDRVKLKGSRCLDGFAERHAKRMATERRMYHQQLGPILKACNLSMVGENVAYGYPNGRAAVTAWMKSPGHKANILNTKYRLIAVGAYQDKDGRWYVAQVFGRSA
;
A
#
# COMPACT_ATOMS: atom_id res chain seq x y z
N MET A 1 50.66 73.48 35.63
CA MET A 1 50.23 72.09 35.99
C MET A 1 49.09 71.72 35.06
N PRO A 2 49.29 70.89 34.03
CA PRO A 2 48.19 70.46 33.16
C PRO A 2 47.48 69.20 33.66
N ARG A 3 46.13 69.23 33.62
CA ARG A 3 45.24 68.11 33.99
C ARG A 3 45.25 67.09 32.83
N SER A 4 45.52 65.86 33.22
CA SER A 4 45.40 64.65 32.38
C SER A 4 43.97 64.28 32.14
N ALA A 5 43.52 64.28 30.87
CA ALA A 5 42.24 63.75 30.46
C ALA A 5 42.30 62.24 30.16
N ARG A 6 41.55 61.45 30.91
CA ARG A 6 41.44 59.99 30.66
C ARG A 6 40.35 59.74 29.63
N VAL A 7 40.80 59.23 28.47
CA VAL A 7 39.87 58.71 27.43
C VAL A 7 39.39 57.34 27.85
N ARG A 8 38.07 57.21 28.06
CA ARG A 8 37.41 55.90 28.28
C ARG A 8 36.97 55.34 26.93
N THR A 9 37.65 54.30 26.49
CA THR A 9 37.26 53.53 25.31
C THR A 9 36.06 52.62 25.69
N LEU A 10 34.90 52.90 25.11
CA LEU A 10 33.74 51.97 25.18
C LEU A 10 33.94 50.91 24.11
N LEU A 11 34.12 49.66 24.53
CA LEU A 11 34.03 48.47 23.68
C LEU A 11 32.54 48.10 23.57
N LEU A 12 31.96 48.38 22.38
CA LEU A 12 30.63 47.84 22.01
C LEU A 12 30.83 46.37 21.61
N GLY A 13 30.44 45.44 22.47
CA GLY A 13 30.36 44.02 22.15
C GLY A 13 29.14 43.74 21.26
N LEU A 14 29.36 43.38 20.00
CA LEU A 14 28.32 42.85 19.11
C LEU A 14 27.99 41.40 19.52
N LEU A 15 26.89 41.20 20.23
CA LEU A 15 26.32 39.88 20.45
C LEU A 15 25.56 39.46 19.18
N GLY A 16 26.22 38.65 18.34
CA GLY A 16 25.57 38.02 17.20
C GLY A 16 24.62 36.89 17.67
N ALA A 17 23.34 37.11 17.59
CA ALA A 17 22.33 36.08 17.83
C ALA A 17 22.34 35.08 16.64
N VAL A 18 22.89 33.89 16.85
CA VAL A 18 22.78 32.77 15.90
C VAL A 18 21.37 32.20 16.03
N ALA A 19 20.48 32.52 15.09
CA ALA A 19 19.18 31.91 14.98
C ALA A 19 19.36 30.46 14.49
N LEU A 20 19.15 29.47 15.39
CA LEU A 20 19.00 28.07 15.02
C LEU A 20 17.69 27.88 14.24
N VAL A 21 17.80 27.73 12.93
CA VAL A 21 16.67 27.32 12.09
C VAL A 21 16.44 25.82 12.34
N ALA A 22 15.39 25.50 13.11
CA ALA A 22 14.96 24.13 13.27
C ALA A 22 14.34 23.63 11.96
N VAL A 23 15.06 22.80 11.21
CA VAL A 23 14.53 22.11 10.05
C VAL A 23 13.63 20.99 10.55
N PRO A 24 12.32 20.96 10.22
CA PRO A 24 11.45 19.87 10.64
C PRO A 24 11.94 18.58 9.97
N LEU A 25 12.32 17.59 10.77
CA LEU A 25 12.58 16.22 10.33
C LEU A 25 11.23 15.62 9.90
N THR A 26 10.94 15.60 8.61
CA THR A 26 9.83 14.83 8.05
C THR A 26 10.17 13.36 8.20
N GLN A 27 9.61 12.71 9.24
CA GLN A 27 9.66 11.26 9.38
C GLN A 27 8.81 10.65 8.25
N THR A 28 9.46 10.00 7.30
CA THR A 28 8.77 9.12 6.35
C THR A 28 8.26 7.91 7.13
N ALA A 29 6.93 7.78 7.27
CA ALA A 29 6.33 6.63 7.91
C ALA A 29 6.74 5.36 7.14
N SER A 30 7.33 4.39 7.83
CA SER A 30 7.60 3.06 7.26
C SER A 30 6.27 2.38 6.91
N ALA A 31 6.25 1.65 5.78
CA ALA A 31 5.08 0.86 5.41
C ALA A 31 4.78 -0.21 6.47
N THR A 32 3.50 -0.40 6.77
CA THR A 32 3.08 -1.48 7.69
C THR A 32 3.34 -2.86 7.06
N PRO A 33 3.35 -3.95 7.86
CA PRO A 33 3.44 -5.30 7.33
C PRO A 33 2.36 -5.61 6.29
N GLU A 34 1.11 -5.16 6.52
CA GLU A 34 -0.01 -5.28 5.60
C GLU A 34 0.29 -4.57 4.28
N GLN A 35 0.65 -3.30 4.32
CA GLN A 35 1.00 -2.51 3.13
C GLN A 35 2.17 -3.13 2.34
N SER A 36 3.15 -3.69 3.04
CA SER A 36 4.28 -4.39 2.42
C SER A 36 3.82 -5.65 1.69
N TYR A 37 2.92 -6.41 2.31
CA TYR A 37 2.33 -7.61 1.70
C TYR A 37 1.49 -7.26 0.47
N GLU A 38 0.59 -6.28 0.58
CA GLU A 38 -0.28 -5.79 -0.49
C GLU A 38 0.52 -5.27 -1.68
N THR A 39 1.54 -4.45 -1.43
CA THR A 39 2.47 -3.97 -2.45
C THR A 39 3.19 -5.12 -3.14
N SER A 40 3.60 -6.15 -2.39
CA SER A 40 4.22 -7.35 -2.95
C SER A 40 3.26 -8.11 -3.87
N VAL A 41 1.99 -8.30 -3.48
CA VAL A 41 0.97 -8.93 -4.34
C VAL A 41 0.72 -8.10 -5.59
N PHE A 42 0.50 -6.80 -5.45
CA PHE A 42 0.26 -5.88 -6.56
C PHE A 42 1.39 -5.94 -7.61
N ASN A 43 2.63 -5.80 -7.15
CA ASN A 43 3.81 -5.78 -8.01
C ASN A 43 4.02 -7.13 -8.71
N ASN A 44 3.96 -8.24 -7.97
CA ASN A 44 4.15 -9.58 -8.54
C ASN A 44 3.02 -9.94 -9.52
N THR A 45 1.78 -9.51 -9.27
CA THR A 45 0.68 -9.66 -10.25
C THR A 45 1.02 -8.95 -11.56
N ASN A 46 1.48 -7.71 -11.50
CA ASN A 46 1.85 -6.96 -12.70
C ASN A 46 3.10 -7.52 -13.39
N VAL A 47 4.05 -8.09 -12.65
CA VAL A 47 5.17 -8.86 -13.23
C VAL A 47 4.65 -10.06 -14.03
N GLN A 48 3.72 -10.84 -13.46
CA GLN A 48 3.13 -11.97 -14.19
C GLN A 48 2.37 -11.50 -15.43
N ARG A 49 1.59 -10.44 -15.33
CA ARG A 49 0.86 -9.89 -16.48
C ARG A 49 1.80 -9.51 -17.62
N VAL A 50 2.87 -8.77 -17.33
CA VAL A 50 3.87 -8.40 -18.36
C VAL A 50 4.53 -9.65 -18.95
N LYS A 51 4.88 -10.66 -18.15
CA LYS A 51 5.46 -11.92 -18.62
C LYS A 51 4.56 -12.66 -19.61
N TYR A 52 3.25 -12.47 -19.53
CA TYR A 52 2.25 -13.07 -20.43
C TYR A 52 1.64 -12.05 -21.42
N ASP A 53 2.35 -10.97 -21.75
CA ASP A 53 1.93 -9.92 -22.69
C ASP A 53 0.56 -9.29 -22.35
N ARG A 54 0.33 -9.05 -21.04
CA ARG A 54 -0.87 -8.38 -20.55
C ARG A 54 -0.53 -6.99 -20.03
N VAL A 55 -1.38 -6.02 -20.31
CA VAL A 55 -1.26 -4.65 -19.80
C VAL A 55 -1.27 -4.66 -18.28
N LYS A 56 -0.38 -3.89 -17.64
CA LYS A 56 -0.36 -3.70 -16.18
C LYS A 56 -1.70 -3.15 -15.69
N LEU A 57 -2.13 -3.62 -14.54
CA LEU A 57 -3.29 -3.09 -13.82
C LEU A 57 -2.90 -1.85 -13.02
N LYS A 58 -3.83 -0.91 -12.89
CA LYS A 58 -3.71 0.29 -12.04
C LYS A 58 -4.43 0.07 -10.71
N GLY A 59 -3.91 0.66 -9.64
CA GLY A 59 -4.58 0.67 -8.33
C GLY A 59 -5.93 1.39 -8.40
N SER A 60 -6.88 0.96 -7.59
CA SER A 60 -8.21 1.57 -7.50
C SER A 60 -8.63 1.79 -6.06
N ARG A 61 -8.72 3.05 -5.63
CA ARG A 61 -9.18 3.41 -4.27
C ARG A 61 -10.55 2.84 -3.92
N CYS A 62 -11.46 2.76 -4.89
CA CYS A 62 -12.78 2.19 -4.64
C CYS A 62 -12.69 0.70 -4.27
N LEU A 63 -11.88 -0.05 -5.00
CA LEU A 63 -11.67 -1.48 -4.75
C LEU A 63 -10.87 -1.74 -3.48
N ASP A 64 -9.93 -0.84 -3.09
CA ASP A 64 -9.07 -1.01 -1.90
C ASP A 64 -9.92 -1.26 -0.65
N GLY A 65 -10.90 -0.40 -0.38
CA GLY A 65 -11.74 -0.56 0.80
C GLY A 65 -12.53 -1.87 0.84
N PHE A 66 -12.85 -2.47 -0.31
CA PHE A 66 -13.49 -3.79 -0.37
C PHE A 66 -12.48 -4.92 -0.12
N ALA A 67 -11.30 -4.84 -0.72
CA ALA A 67 -10.25 -5.83 -0.54
C ALA A 67 -9.77 -5.89 0.91
N GLU A 68 -9.45 -4.73 1.52
CA GLU A 68 -9.01 -4.62 2.91
C GLU A 68 -10.03 -5.14 3.91
N ARG A 69 -11.29 -4.68 3.81
CA ARG A 69 -12.35 -5.14 4.71
C ARG A 69 -12.60 -6.63 4.58
N HIS A 70 -12.48 -7.19 3.37
CA HIS A 70 -12.67 -8.61 3.16
C HIS A 70 -11.52 -9.44 3.73
N ALA A 71 -10.27 -9.04 3.49
CA ALA A 71 -9.09 -9.69 4.08
C ALA A 71 -9.17 -9.69 5.61
N LYS A 72 -9.50 -8.54 6.21
CA LYS A 72 -9.68 -8.41 7.67
C LYS A 72 -10.80 -9.32 8.19
N ARG A 73 -11.94 -9.38 7.49
CA ARG A 73 -13.05 -10.26 7.88
C ARG A 73 -12.65 -11.73 7.85
N MET A 74 -12.02 -12.18 6.76
CA MET A 74 -11.52 -13.56 6.64
C MET A 74 -10.54 -13.91 7.77
N ALA A 75 -9.62 -13.00 8.11
CA ALA A 75 -8.66 -13.19 9.19
C ALA A 75 -9.34 -13.26 10.57
N THR A 76 -10.31 -12.36 10.83
CA THR A 76 -11.06 -12.34 12.08
C THR A 76 -11.90 -13.62 12.26
N GLU A 77 -12.55 -14.08 11.20
CA GLU A 77 -13.37 -15.29 11.20
C GLU A 77 -12.52 -16.56 11.05
N ARG A 78 -11.20 -16.40 10.73
CA ARG A 78 -10.27 -17.51 10.46
C ARG A 78 -10.78 -18.46 9.39
N ARG A 79 -11.45 -17.90 8.38
CA ARG A 79 -12.08 -18.63 7.30
C ARG A 79 -11.88 -17.93 5.96
N MET A 80 -11.40 -18.65 4.95
CA MET A 80 -11.23 -18.13 3.59
C MET A 80 -12.50 -18.38 2.78
N TYR A 81 -13.03 -17.34 2.13
CA TYR A 81 -14.19 -17.39 1.24
C TYR A 81 -14.21 -16.16 0.32
N HIS A 82 -14.98 -16.25 -0.76
CA HIS A 82 -15.21 -15.12 -1.66
C HIS A 82 -16.27 -14.17 -1.13
N GLN A 83 -16.07 -12.86 -1.32
CA GLN A 83 -17.10 -11.87 -1.03
C GLN A 83 -18.12 -11.77 -2.16
N GLN A 84 -19.26 -11.13 -1.86
CA GLN A 84 -20.27 -10.83 -2.88
C GLN A 84 -19.75 -9.74 -3.83
N LEU A 85 -19.60 -10.06 -5.12
CA LEU A 85 -19.02 -9.16 -6.11
C LEU A 85 -20.03 -8.16 -6.70
N GLY A 86 -21.32 -8.50 -6.70
CA GLY A 86 -22.38 -7.61 -7.21
C GLY A 86 -22.43 -6.22 -6.56
N PRO A 87 -22.36 -6.11 -5.22
CA PRO A 87 -22.27 -4.81 -4.54
C PRO A 87 -21.04 -3.99 -4.95
N ILE A 88 -19.88 -4.64 -5.15
CA ILE A 88 -18.63 -3.98 -5.56
C ILE A 88 -18.78 -3.41 -6.97
N LEU A 89 -19.32 -4.21 -7.87
CA LEU A 89 -19.57 -3.82 -9.25
C LEU A 89 -20.41 -2.55 -9.32
N LYS A 90 -21.49 -2.47 -8.53
CA LYS A 90 -22.37 -1.30 -8.45
C LYS A 90 -21.67 -0.10 -7.79
N ALA A 91 -21.06 -0.29 -6.62
CA ALA A 91 -20.46 0.79 -5.83
C ALA A 91 -19.29 1.47 -6.54
N CYS A 92 -18.50 0.70 -7.32
CA CYS A 92 -17.33 1.22 -8.03
C CYS A 92 -17.60 1.53 -9.51
N ASN A 93 -18.84 1.50 -9.95
CA ASN A 93 -19.24 1.75 -11.36
C ASN A 93 -18.40 0.92 -12.34
N LEU A 94 -18.45 -0.41 -12.17
CA LEU A 94 -17.67 -1.34 -12.98
C LEU A 94 -18.57 -2.11 -13.95
N SER A 95 -18.04 -2.40 -15.13
CA SER A 95 -18.64 -3.34 -16.09
C SER A 95 -18.22 -4.79 -15.86
N MET A 96 -17.12 -5.00 -15.11
CA MET A 96 -16.62 -6.32 -14.75
C MET A 96 -15.85 -6.28 -13.43
N VAL A 97 -16.01 -7.33 -12.62
CA VAL A 97 -15.29 -7.53 -11.35
C VAL A 97 -14.89 -8.99 -11.20
N GLY A 98 -13.81 -9.27 -10.52
CA GLY A 98 -13.37 -10.62 -10.18
C GLY A 98 -12.50 -10.60 -8.94
N GLU A 99 -12.27 -11.76 -8.34
CA GLU A 99 -11.53 -11.88 -7.09
C GLU A 99 -10.66 -13.13 -7.05
N ASN A 100 -9.49 -13.01 -6.44
CA ASN A 100 -8.69 -14.10 -5.92
C ASN A 100 -8.57 -13.94 -4.41
N VAL A 101 -8.67 -15.04 -3.67
CA VAL A 101 -8.42 -15.08 -2.23
C VAL A 101 -7.35 -16.12 -1.91
N ALA A 102 -6.63 -15.91 -0.81
CA ALA A 102 -5.65 -16.86 -0.31
C ALA A 102 -5.47 -16.70 1.21
N TYR A 103 -4.95 -17.75 1.86
CA TYR A 103 -4.51 -17.69 3.25
C TYR A 103 -3.25 -18.53 3.47
N GLY A 104 -2.47 -18.18 4.51
CA GLY A 104 -1.34 -18.97 4.98
C GLY A 104 -0.04 -18.80 4.18
N TYR A 105 0.00 -17.98 3.15
CA TYR A 105 1.25 -17.70 2.41
C TYR A 105 2.08 -16.66 3.14
N PRO A 106 3.41 -16.86 3.27
CA PRO A 106 4.28 -16.01 4.10
C PRO A 106 4.48 -14.60 3.53
N ASN A 107 4.26 -14.40 2.24
CA ASN A 107 4.41 -13.11 1.57
C ASN A 107 3.61 -13.06 0.25
N GLY A 108 3.44 -11.86 -0.29
CA GLY A 108 2.65 -11.64 -1.51
C GLY A 108 3.20 -12.35 -2.75
N ARG A 109 4.53 -12.53 -2.87
CA ARG A 109 5.13 -13.29 -3.98
C ARG A 109 4.69 -14.75 -3.93
N ALA A 110 4.71 -15.37 -2.75
CA ALA A 110 4.28 -16.76 -2.56
C ALA A 110 2.80 -16.94 -2.92
N ALA A 111 1.93 -16.00 -2.50
CA ALA A 111 0.51 -16.01 -2.84
C ALA A 111 0.30 -15.93 -4.36
N VAL A 112 0.93 -14.97 -5.05
CA VAL A 112 0.81 -14.83 -6.51
C VAL A 112 1.37 -16.06 -7.23
N THR A 113 2.48 -16.64 -6.76
CA THR A 113 3.05 -17.87 -7.33
C THR A 113 2.06 -19.04 -7.23
N ALA A 114 1.37 -19.19 -6.10
CA ALA A 114 0.34 -20.20 -5.92
C ALA A 114 -0.88 -19.95 -6.83
N TRP A 115 -1.35 -18.72 -6.93
CA TRP A 115 -2.43 -18.35 -7.83
C TRP A 115 -2.08 -18.64 -9.31
N MET A 116 -0.85 -18.40 -9.73
CA MET A 116 -0.42 -18.71 -11.10
C MET A 116 -0.37 -20.21 -11.41
N LYS A 117 -0.34 -21.08 -10.40
CA LYS A 117 -0.43 -22.55 -10.55
C LYS A 117 -1.89 -23.04 -10.53
N SER A 118 -2.85 -22.22 -10.14
CA SER A 118 -4.28 -22.55 -10.09
C SER A 118 -4.99 -21.99 -11.32
N PRO A 119 -5.64 -22.81 -12.17
CA PRO A 119 -6.26 -22.36 -13.42
C PRO A 119 -7.22 -21.19 -13.26
N GLY A 120 -8.14 -21.23 -12.27
CA GLY A 120 -9.12 -20.17 -12.04
C GLY A 120 -8.48 -18.85 -11.59
N HIS A 121 -7.58 -18.90 -10.62
CA HIS A 121 -6.86 -17.71 -10.15
C HIS A 121 -5.96 -17.10 -11.23
N LYS A 122 -5.25 -17.94 -11.99
CA LYS A 122 -4.44 -17.53 -13.14
C LYS A 122 -5.29 -16.84 -14.20
N ALA A 123 -6.49 -17.37 -14.48
CA ALA A 123 -7.40 -16.75 -15.44
C ALA A 123 -7.79 -15.32 -15.02
N ASN A 124 -8.04 -15.06 -13.73
CA ASN A 124 -8.26 -13.71 -13.22
C ASN A 124 -7.03 -12.82 -13.41
N ILE A 125 -5.84 -13.27 -12.99
CA ILE A 125 -4.60 -12.49 -13.12
C ILE A 125 -4.32 -12.11 -14.58
N LEU A 126 -4.55 -13.03 -15.53
CA LEU A 126 -4.24 -12.84 -16.95
C LEU A 126 -5.41 -12.33 -17.78
N ASN A 127 -6.57 -12.06 -17.17
CA ASN A 127 -7.74 -11.56 -17.90
C ASN A 127 -7.43 -10.24 -18.62
N THR A 128 -7.64 -10.23 -19.93
CA THR A 128 -7.33 -9.10 -20.80
C THR A 128 -8.27 -7.91 -20.62
N LYS A 129 -9.44 -8.13 -20.01
CA LYS A 129 -10.47 -7.10 -19.84
C LYS A 129 -10.24 -6.24 -18.61
N TYR A 130 -9.61 -6.77 -17.54
CA TYR A 130 -9.34 -5.99 -16.33
C TYR A 130 -8.32 -4.87 -16.58
N ARG A 131 -8.51 -3.74 -15.89
CA ARG A 131 -7.63 -2.57 -15.90
C ARG A 131 -7.29 -2.12 -14.48
N LEU A 132 -8.08 -2.51 -13.51
CA LEU A 132 -7.99 -2.08 -12.10
C LEU A 132 -7.70 -3.28 -11.22
N ILE A 133 -7.00 -3.02 -10.12
CA ILE A 133 -6.70 -3.99 -9.08
C ILE A 133 -6.66 -3.29 -7.73
N ALA A 134 -7.09 -4.00 -6.71
CA ALA A 134 -6.82 -3.70 -5.31
C ALA A 134 -6.42 -4.96 -4.56
N VAL A 135 -5.66 -4.80 -3.49
CA VAL A 135 -5.22 -5.89 -2.64
C VAL A 135 -5.45 -5.49 -1.19
N GLY A 136 -6.06 -6.37 -0.42
CA GLY A 136 -6.12 -6.28 1.04
C GLY A 136 -5.42 -7.49 1.65
N ALA A 137 -4.64 -7.28 2.69
CA ALA A 137 -3.97 -8.33 3.44
C ALA A 137 -4.12 -8.09 4.94
N TYR A 138 -4.39 -9.14 5.70
CA TYR A 138 -4.53 -9.03 7.15
C TYR A 138 -4.08 -10.32 7.83
N GLN A 139 -3.41 -10.22 8.98
CA GLN A 139 -3.04 -11.39 9.78
C GLN A 139 -4.13 -11.74 10.78
N ASP A 140 -4.35 -13.03 10.99
CA ASP A 140 -5.11 -13.50 12.15
C ASP A 140 -4.27 -13.39 13.43
N LYS A 141 -4.87 -13.72 14.58
CA LYS A 141 -4.20 -13.68 15.89
C LYS A 141 -3.00 -14.65 16.01
N ASP A 142 -2.88 -15.62 15.11
CA ASP A 142 -1.78 -16.58 15.06
C ASP A 142 -0.72 -16.19 14.00
N GLY A 143 -0.83 -14.98 13.43
CA GLY A 143 0.11 -14.43 12.44
C GLY A 143 -0.07 -14.98 11.02
N ARG A 144 -1.17 -15.69 10.71
CA ARG A 144 -1.45 -16.19 9.38
C ARG A 144 -2.07 -15.11 8.51
N TRP A 145 -1.54 -14.90 7.33
CA TRP A 145 -2.05 -13.96 6.35
C TRP A 145 -3.31 -14.45 5.66
N TYR A 146 -4.29 -13.57 5.53
CA TYR A 146 -5.46 -13.68 4.68
C TYR A 146 -5.41 -12.56 3.66
N VAL A 147 -5.65 -12.87 2.40
CA VAL A 147 -5.46 -11.95 1.27
C VAL A 147 -6.67 -11.97 0.36
N ALA A 148 -7.12 -10.78 -0.03
CA ALA A 148 -8.10 -10.59 -1.07
C ALA A 148 -7.51 -9.71 -2.19
N GLN A 149 -7.60 -10.18 -3.44
CA GLN A 149 -7.17 -9.46 -4.63
C GLN A 149 -8.39 -9.24 -5.51
N VAL A 150 -8.82 -8.00 -5.64
CA VAL A 150 -10.02 -7.62 -6.39
C VAL A 150 -9.63 -6.95 -7.70
N PHE A 151 -10.20 -7.42 -8.80
CA PHE A 151 -9.99 -6.90 -10.14
C PHE A 151 -11.22 -6.16 -10.63
N GLY A 152 -11.02 -5.16 -11.49
CA GLY A 152 -12.13 -4.41 -12.07
C GLY A 152 -11.86 -3.90 -13.49
N ARG A 153 -12.96 -3.61 -14.18
CA ARG A 153 -13.01 -2.79 -15.39
C ARG A 153 -14.08 -1.74 -15.20
N SER A 154 -13.75 -0.48 -15.40
CA SER A 154 -14.74 0.61 -15.41
C SER A 154 -15.83 0.37 -16.47
N ALA A 155 -17.02 0.85 -16.20
CA ALA A 155 -18.13 0.87 -17.14
C ALA A 155 -17.82 1.73 -18.37
#